data_4fb8ebb70cb5601b07826fc6e8e68e48
#
_entry.id   4fb8ebb70cb5601b07826fc6e8e68e48
#
_cell.length_a   1.000
_cell.length_b   1.000
_cell.length_c   1.000
_cell.angle_alpha   90.00
_cell.angle_beta   90.00
_cell.angle_gamma   90.00
#
_symmetry.space_group_name_H-M   'P 1'
#
loop_
_entity.id
_entity.type
_entity.pdbx_description
1 polymer ?
#
loop_
_entity_poly.entity_id
_entity_poly.type
_entity_poly.pdbx_seq_one_letter_code
_entity_poly.pdbx_strand_id
1 'polypeptide(L)'
;MTKLLILGANGQIAKLVVPMLAHTNTETVLTSLHARPDHDIQALDAVNEDALVTAMKDVDIVYANIGAEGRQKSAANSVINAMHTAGVKRLIWVATIGVHNELSDDKRDLWANLLGTTDNENTYMGDQAAAVARIMSSALDYTIVRPNELLDDNIMQTIHVQTDPHEQIVGGPITRTSVAEFITQLILHPDTYIAQSVAISKQ
;
A
#
# COMPACT_ATOMS: atom_id res chain seq x y z
N MET A 1 1.98 12.86 19.25
CA MET A 1 2.46 11.48 18.95
C MET A 1 1.50 10.95 17.91
N THR A 2 1.97 10.56 16.74
CA THR A 2 1.14 10.03 15.64
C THR A 2 0.81 8.57 15.92
N LYS A 3 -0.46 8.17 15.84
CA LYS A 3 -0.88 6.77 15.98
C LYS A 3 -1.14 6.16 14.61
N LEU A 4 -0.39 5.12 14.27
CA LEU A 4 -0.38 4.46 12.98
C LEU A 4 -0.95 3.04 13.09
N LEU A 5 -2.01 2.74 12.34
CA LEU A 5 -2.47 1.36 12.14
C LEU A 5 -1.80 0.78 10.89
N ILE A 6 -1.13 -0.37 11.05
CA ILE A 6 -0.53 -1.12 9.93
C ILE A 6 -1.38 -2.36 9.66
N LEU A 7 -2.02 -2.39 8.49
CA LEU A 7 -2.73 -3.56 7.97
C LEU A 7 -1.75 -4.39 7.11
N GLY A 8 -1.55 -5.64 7.46
CA GLY A 8 -0.58 -6.51 6.79
C GLY A 8 0.86 -6.37 7.29
N ALA A 9 1.06 -6.19 8.59
CA ALA A 9 2.37 -6.05 9.24
C ALA A 9 3.30 -7.27 9.04
N ASN A 10 2.76 -8.44 8.67
CA ASN A 10 3.54 -9.62 8.27
C ASN A 10 4.15 -9.51 6.87
N GLY A 11 3.75 -8.53 6.06
CA GLY A 11 4.24 -8.33 4.70
C GLY A 11 5.72 -7.93 4.66
N GLN A 12 6.40 -8.29 3.56
CA GLN A 12 7.85 -8.08 3.42
C GLN A 12 8.28 -6.60 3.52
N ILE A 13 7.48 -5.69 2.96
CA ILE A 13 7.75 -4.25 3.05
C ILE A 13 7.44 -3.73 4.45
N ALA A 14 6.28 -4.09 5.04
CA ALA A 14 5.88 -3.64 6.36
C ALA A 14 6.89 -4.05 7.45
N LYS A 15 7.48 -5.24 7.35
CA LYS A 15 8.55 -5.70 8.24
C LYS A 15 9.80 -4.83 8.21
N LEU A 16 10.04 -4.10 7.13
CA LEU A 16 11.14 -3.14 7.00
C LEU A 16 10.73 -1.74 7.51
N VAL A 17 9.47 -1.34 7.31
CA VAL A 17 8.94 -0.06 7.79
C VAL A 17 8.91 0.01 9.32
N VAL A 18 8.44 -1.06 10.00
CA VAL A 18 8.27 -1.07 11.47
C VAL A 18 9.56 -0.69 12.22
N PRO A 19 10.73 -1.30 11.96
CA PRO A 19 11.96 -0.90 12.66
C PRO A 19 12.45 0.51 12.28
N MET A 20 12.14 1.04 11.07
CA MET A 20 12.48 2.41 10.69
C MET A 20 11.71 3.45 11.52
N LEU A 21 10.55 3.08 12.07
CA LEU A 21 9.74 3.94 12.94
C LEU A 21 10.11 3.87 14.43
N ALA A 22 10.95 2.93 14.85
CA ALA A 22 11.20 2.62 16.27
C ALA A 22 11.73 3.80 17.11
N HIS A 23 12.38 4.78 16.51
CA HIS A 23 12.93 5.96 17.21
C HIS A 23 12.24 7.26 16.81
N THR A 24 11.04 7.17 16.24
CA THR A 24 10.23 8.32 15.86
C THR A 24 9.11 8.57 16.88
N ASN A 25 8.40 9.69 16.74
CA ASN A 25 7.24 9.99 17.59
C ASN A 25 5.96 9.32 17.05
N THR A 26 6.07 8.02 16.68
CA THR A 26 4.97 7.23 16.08
C THR A 26 4.66 6.00 16.93
N GLU A 27 3.44 5.91 17.43
CA GLU A 27 2.89 4.70 18.05
C GLU A 27 2.32 3.80 16.96
N THR A 28 2.72 2.52 16.91
CA THR A 28 2.27 1.57 15.90
C THR A 28 1.31 0.53 16.47
N VAL A 29 0.17 0.32 15.80
CA VAL A 29 -0.72 -0.82 16.01
C VAL A 29 -0.51 -1.79 14.85
N LEU A 30 0.07 -2.95 15.15
CA LEU A 30 0.46 -3.93 14.14
C LEU A 30 -0.62 -5.00 13.98
N THR A 31 -1.15 -5.13 12.75
CA THR A 31 -2.18 -6.13 12.46
C THR A 31 -1.89 -6.89 11.17
N SER A 32 -2.38 -8.12 11.10
CA SER A 32 -2.32 -8.97 9.91
C SER A 32 -3.44 -10.01 9.95
N LEU A 33 -3.74 -10.67 8.83
CA LEU A 33 -4.73 -11.75 8.78
C LEU A 33 -4.44 -12.84 9.83
N HIS A 34 -3.15 -13.13 10.09
CA HIS A 34 -2.71 -14.08 11.09
C HIS A 34 -1.89 -13.38 12.16
N ALA A 35 -2.27 -13.62 13.42
CA ALA A 35 -1.52 -13.07 14.57
C ALA A 35 -0.08 -13.60 14.63
N ARG A 36 0.82 -12.78 15.11
CA ARG A 36 2.20 -13.12 15.47
C ARG A 36 2.50 -12.51 16.85
N PRO A 37 2.09 -13.19 17.95
CA PRO A 37 2.26 -12.65 19.30
C PRO A 37 3.72 -12.38 19.68
N ASP A 38 4.66 -13.16 19.11
CA ASP A 38 6.11 -12.98 19.24
C ASP A 38 6.64 -11.66 18.61
N HIS A 39 5.81 -10.98 17.82
CA HIS A 39 6.08 -9.70 17.16
C HIS A 39 5.02 -8.63 17.45
N ASP A 40 4.17 -8.82 18.47
CA ASP A 40 3.05 -7.93 18.84
C ASP A 40 2.05 -7.69 17.70
N ILE A 41 1.93 -8.63 16.72
CA ILE A 41 1.01 -8.52 15.61
C ILE A 41 -0.31 -9.20 15.96
N GLN A 42 -1.39 -8.42 15.98
CA GLN A 42 -2.74 -8.89 16.26
C GLN A 42 -3.41 -9.43 15.00
N ALA A 43 -4.31 -10.42 15.15
CA ALA A 43 -5.13 -10.89 14.05
C ALA A 43 -6.19 -9.85 13.69
N LEU A 44 -6.23 -9.45 12.41
CA LEU A 44 -7.27 -8.59 11.86
C LEU A 44 -7.43 -8.88 10.37
N ASP A 45 -8.63 -9.26 9.98
CA ASP A 45 -8.98 -9.41 8.58
C ASP A 45 -9.41 -8.05 7.99
N ALA A 46 -8.70 -7.59 6.96
CA ALA A 46 -8.95 -6.30 6.30
C ALA A 46 -10.30 -6.22 5.55
N VAL A 47 -11.07 -7.30 5.47
CA VAL A 47 -12.46 -7.29 4.97
C VAL A 47 -13.50 -7.29 6.10
N ASN A 48 -13.09 -7.35 7.36
CA ASN A 48 -13.98 -7.25 8.50
C ASN A 48 -14.11 -5.79 8.95
N GLU A 49 -15.15 -5.12 8.47
CA GLU A 49 -15.38 -3.69 8.69
C GLU A 49 -15.53 -3.33 10.18
N ASP A 50 -16.27 -4.10 10.97
CA ASP A 50 -16.46 -3.84 12.40
C ASP A 50 -15.15 -3.94 13.18
N ALA A 51 -14.32 -4.94 12.85
CA ALA A 51 -13.01 -5.10 13.46
C ALA A 51 -12.06 -3.95 13.06
N LEU A 52 -12.13 -3.50 11.81
CA LEU A 52 -11.37 -2.34 11.32
C LEU A 52 -11.78 -1.06 12.05
N VAL A 53 -13.09 -0.77 12.20
CA VAL A 53 -13.59 0.39 12.95
C VAL A 53 -13.06 0.38 14.38
N THR A 54 -13.08 -0.78 15.03
CA THR A 54 -12.55 -0.93 16.40
C THR A 54 -11.04 -0.65 16.47
N ALA A 55 -10.27 -1.18 15.49
CA ALA A 55 -8.82 -1.00 15.44
C ALA A 55 -8.41 0.43 15.07
N MET A 56 -9.28 1.17 14.38
CA MET A 56 -9.03 2.57 13.95
C MET A 56 -9.35 3.60 15.03
N LYS A 57 -9.74 3.19 16.23
CA LYS A 57 -9.99 4.13 17.32
C LYS A 57 -8.74 4.91 17.69
N ASP A 58 -8.86 6.25 17.65
CA ASP A 58 -7.76 7.20 17.94
C ASP A 58 -6.56 7.07 16.99
N VAL A 59 -6.74 6.49 15.80
CA VAL A 59 -5.71 6.35 14.76
C VAL A 59 -5.68 7.60 13.89
N ASP A 60 -4.47 8.09 13.60
CA ASP A 60 -4.24 9.23 12.70
C ASP A 60 -4.01 8.79 11.25
N ILE A 61 -3.29 7.68 11.06
CA ILE A 61 -2.86 7.18 9.75
C ILE A 61 -3.13 5.68 9.64
N VAL A 62 -3.67 5.25 8.50
CA VAL A 62 -3.73 3.82 8.12
C VAL A 62 -2.69 3.56 7.03
N TYR A 63 -1.79 2.61 7.28
CA TYR A 63 -0.89 2.05 6.27
C TYR A 63 -1.32 0.63 5.93
N ALA A 64 -1.69 0.40 4.68
CA ALA A 64 -2.17 -0.88 4.18
C ALA A 64 -1.13 -1.51 3.24
N ASN A 65 -0.55 -2.64 3.69
CA ASN A 65 0.36 -3.51 2.93
C ASN A 65 -0.26 -4.91 2.83
N ILE A 66 -1.45 -4.96 2.23
CA ILE A 66 -2.29 -6.17 2.19
C ILE A 66 -1.79 -7.10 1.10
N GLY A 67 -1.71 -8.40 1.41
CA GLY A 67 -1.33 -9.43 0.45
C GLY A 67 -2.32 -9.56 -0.72
N ALA A 68 -1.79 -9.90 -1.89
CA ALA A 68 -2.53 -9.92 -3.15
C ALA A 68 -3.17 -11.31 -3.39
N GLU A 69 -4.10 -11.72 -2.54
CA GLU A 69 -4.77 -13.03 -2.65
C GLU A 69 -6.20 -12.92 -3.24
N GLY A 70 -6.41 -12.03 -4.24
CA GLY A 70 -7.74 -11.78 -4.84
C GLY A 70 -8.71 -11.09 -3.87
N ARG A 71 -8.20 -10.30 -2.92
CA ARG A 71 -8.97 -9.64 -1.86
C ARG A 71 -8.72 -8.12 -1.79
N GLN A 72 -7.97 -7.56 -2.72
CA GLN A 72 -7.58 -6.15 -2.68
C GLN A 72 -8.79 -5.22 -2.79
N LYS A 73 -9.69 -5.49 -3.74
CA LYS A 73 -10.93 -4.72 -3.92
C LYS A 73 -11.83 -4.79 -2.68
N SER A 74 -12.02 -5.98 -2.12
CA SER A 74 -12.86 -6.18 -0.93
C SER A 74 -12.27 -5.48 0.27
N ALA A 75 -10.96 -5.62 0.48
CA ALA A 75 -10.24 -4.95 1.56
C ALA A 75 -10.29 -3.42 1.41
N ALA A 76 -10.10 -2.89 0.20
CA ALA A 76 -10.20 -1.45 -0.05
C ALA A 76 -11.59 -0.90 0.31
N ASN A 77 -12.67 -1.59 -0.07
CA ASN A 77 -14.02 -1.20 0.29
C ASN A 77 -14.20 -1.14 1.82
N SER A 78 -13.82 -2.22 2.53
CA SER A 78 -14.00 -2.30 3.99
C SER A 78 -13.11 -1.28 4.72
N VAL A 79 -11.87 -1.06 4.27
CA VAL A 79 -10.96 -0.06 4.85
C VAL A 79 -11.53 1.35 4.66
N ILE A 80 -12.01 1.70 3.46
CA ILE A 80 -12.61 3.01 3.19
C ILE A 80 -13.82 3.26 4.09
N ASN A 81 -14.75 2.29 4.19
CA ASN A 81 -15.94 2.40 5.02
C ASN A 81 -15.58 2.56 6.51
N ALA A 82 -14.65 1.73 6.99
CA ALA A 82 -14.19 1.79 8.38
C ALA A 82 -13.49 3.12 8.70
N MET A 83 -12.66 3.63 7.79
CA MET A 83 -12.00 4.93 7.94
C MET A 83 -13.03 6.08 8.00
N HIS A 84 -14.06 6.07 7.14
CA HIS A 84 -15.13 7.06 7.21
C HIS A 84 -15.89 6.98 8.54
N THR A 85 -16.21 5.77 9.00
CA THR A 85 -16.92 5.56 10.27
C THR A 85 -16.10 6.01 11.48
N ALA A 86 -14.78 5.73 11.48
CA ALA A 86 -13.86 6.11 12.54
C ALA A 86 -13.37 7.57 12.46
N GLY A 87 -13.66 8.28 11.35
CA GLY A 87 -13.22 9.65 11.13
C GLY A 87 -11.73 9.78 10.75
N VAL A 88 -11.07 8.67 10.38
CA VAL A 88 -9.67 8.65 9.92
C VAL A 88 -9.62 9.01 8.45
N LYS A 89 -8.70 9.91 8.05
CA LYS A 89 -8.62 10.39 6.66
C LYS A 89 -7.38 9.92 5.92
N ARG A 90 -6.23 9.83 6.61
CA ARG A 90 -4.94 9.56 5.97
C ARG A 90 -4.76 8.06 5.69
N LEU A 91 -4.67 7.70 4.40
CA LEU A 91 -4.44 6.33 3.91
C LEU A 91 -3.16 6.26 3.09
N ILE A 92 -2.28 5.34 3.41
CA ILE A 92 -1.13 4.93 2.58
C ILE A 92 -1.39 3.49 2.14
N TRP A 93 -1.53 3.27 0.83
CA TRP A 93 -1.87 1.96 0.26
C TRP A 93 -0.79 1.48 -0.69
N VAL A 94 -0.31 0.25 -0.51
CA VAL A 94 0.64 -0.37 -1.44
C VAL A 94 -0.11 -1.14 -2.51
N ALA A 95 0.12 -0.77 -3.76
CA ALA A 95 -0.38 -1.44 -4.95
C ALA A 95 0.81 -1.94 -5.81
N THR A 96 0.70 -1.92 -7.12
CA THR A 96 1.76 -2.25 -8.08
C THR A 96 1.72 -1.33 -9.28
N ILE A 97 2.80 -1.20 -10.03
CA ILE A 97 2.76 -0.61 -11.37
C ILE A 97 1.88 -1.47 -12.30
N GLY A 98 1.38 -0.89 -13.37
CA GLY A 98 0.52 -1.57 -14.36
C GLY A 98 -0.98 -1.40 -14.11
N VAL A 99 -1.39 -0.98 -12.90
CA VAL A 99 -2.82 -0.81 -12.55
C VAL A 99 -3.54 0.31 -13.30
N HIS A 100 -2.80 1.23 -13.91
CA HIS A 100 -3.31 2.30 -14.76
C HIS A 100 -3.02 2.07 -16.26
N ASN A 101 -2.59 0.86 -16.64
CA ASN A 101 -2.13 0.51 -18.00
C ASN A 101 -0.91 1.31 -18.47
N GLU A 102 -0.08 1.76 -17.54
CA GLU A 102 1.08 2.63 -17.76
C GLU A 102 2.39 1.86 -18.07
N LEU A 103 2.30 0.54 -18.30
CA LEU A 103 3.44 -0.27 -18.73
C LEU A 103 3.70 -0.10 -20.24
N SER A 104 4.96 -0.32 -20.66
CA SER A 104 5.28 -0.48 -22.10
C SER A 104 4.51 -1.66 -22.69
N ASP A 105 4.27 -1.63 -24.01
CA ASP A 105 3.48 -2.68 -24.67
C ASP A 105 4.04 -4.08 -24.43
N ASP A 106 5.35 -4.27 -24.60
CA ASP A 106 6.01 -5.56 -24.35
C ASP A 106 5.83 -6.07 -22.92
N LYS A 107 5.97 -5.17 -21.93
CA LYS A 107 5.82 -5.52 -20.53
C LYS A 107 4.35 -5.78 -20.17
N ARG A 108 3.43 -5.02 -20.74
CA ARG A 108 1.98 -5.20 -20.55
C ARG A 108 1.54 -6.57 -21.05
N ASP A 109 1.97 -6.98 -22.25
CA ASP A 109 1.62 -8.27 -22.84
C ASP A 109 2.17 -9.44 -22.02
N LEU A 110 3.42 -9.32 -21.54
CA LEU A 110 4.02 -10.30 -20.65
C LEU A 110 3.25 -10.43 -19.33
N TRP A 111 2.91 -9.30 -18.71
CA TRP A 111 2.22 -9.28 -17.43
C TRP A 111 0.76 -9.69 -17.56
N ALA A 112 0.09 -9.39 -18.66
CA ALA A 112 -1.27 -9.86 -18.92
C ALA A 112 -1.36 -11.39 -18.90
N ASN A 113 -0.35 -12.08 -19.42
CA ASN A 113 -0.28 -13.54 -19.39
C ASN A 113 0.00 -14.11 -17.99
N LEU A 114 0.76 -13.40 -17.15
CA LEU A 114 1.18 -13.87 -15.82
C LEU A 114 0.23 -13.43 -14.70
N LEU A 115 -0.27 -12.20 -14.78
CA LEU A 115 -0.97 -11.52 -13.69
C LEU A 115 -2.41 -11.13 -14.07
N GLY A 116 -2.79 -11.32 -15.32
CA GLY A 116 -4.07 -10.89 -15.86
C GLY A 116 -4.07 -9.42 -16.27
N THR A 117 -5.26 -8.92 -16.63
CA THR A 117 -5.49 -7.57 -17.13
C THR A 117 -6.28 -6.73 -16.14
N THR A 118 -6.17 -5.40 -16.24
CA THR A 118 -6.82 -4.45 -15.32
C THR A 118 -8.34 -4.47 -15.37
N ASP A 119 -8.95 -4.96 -16.44
CA ASP A 119 -10.39 -5.10 -16.66
C ASP A 119 -10.98 -6.41 -16.13
N ASN A 120 -10.14 -7.38 -15.74
CA ASN A 120 -10.59 -8.65 -15.18
C ASN A 120 -10.31 -8.74 -13.67
N GLU A 121 -11.27 -8.32 -12.86
CA GLU A 121 -11.18 -8.28 -11.39
C GLU A 121 -10.93 -9.66 -10.73
N ASN A 122 -11.05 -10.77 -11.47
CA ASN A 122 -10.72 -12.11 -10.96
C ASN A 122 -9.24 -12.47 -11.14
N THR A 123 -8.44 -11.55 -11.66
CA THR A 123 -6.99 -11.70 -11.80
C THR A 123 -6.26 -10.84 -10.78
N TYR A 124 -4.97 -11.10 -10.58
CA TYR A 124 -4.14 -10.27 -9.71
C TYR A 124 -4.17 -8.80 -10.11
N MET A 125 -3.94 -8.51 -11.39
CA MET A 125 -3.86 -7.14 -11.88
C MET A 125 -5.22 -6.42 -11.81
N GLY A 126 -6.30 -7.12 -12.16
CA GLY A 126 -7.64 -6.54 -12.12
C GLY A 126 -8.16 -6.27 -10.71
N ASP A 127 -7.86 -7.15 -9.73
CA ASP A 127 -8.20 -6.94 -8.32
C ASP A 127 -7.44 -5.73 -7.74
N GLN A 128 -6.15 -5.59 -8.07
CA GLN A 128 -5.34 -4.42 -7.71
C GLN A 128 -5.88 -3.13 -8.34
N ALA A 129 -6.19 -3.15 -9.63
CA ALA A 129 -6.73 -1.99 -10.35
C ALA A 129 -8.10 -1.57 -9.78
N ALA A 130 -8.96 -2.54 -9.46
CA ALA A 130 -10.26 -2.27 -8.84
C ALA A 130 -10.11 -1.65 -7.44
N ALA A 131 -9.19 -2.13 -6.62
CA ALA A 131 -8.89 -1.54 -5.31
C ALA A 131 -8.40 -0.08 -5.46
N VAL A 132 -7.45 0.16 -6.35
CA VAL A 132 -6.91 1.50 -6.66
C VAL A 132 -8.03 2.44 -7.10
N ALA A 133 -8.90 2.02 -8.03
CA ALA A 133 -10.04 2.82 -8.49
C ALA A 133 -11.00 3.20 -7.35
N ARG A 134 -11.26 2.26 -6.40
CA ARG A 134 -12.08 2.53 -5.21
C ARG A 134 -11.46 3.56 -4.30
N ILE A 135 -10.15 3.46 -4.04
CA ILE A 135 -9.43 4.42 -3.19
C ILE A 135 -9.40 5.80 -3.85
N MET A 136 -9.12 5.88 -5.15
CA MET A 136 -9.09 7.16 -5.89
C MET A 136 -10.45 7.86 -5.93
N SER A 137 -11.55 7.11 -5.89
CA SER A 137 -12.90 7.67 -5.82
C SER A 137 -13.39 7.99 -4.40
N SER A 138 -12.61 7.65 -3.37
CA SER A 138 -12.93 7.95 -1.98
C SER A 138 -12.61 9.42 -1.64
N ALA A 139 -13.21 9.94 -0.58
CA ALA A 139 -12.90 11.27 -0.06
C ALA A 139 -11.74 11.24 0.97
N LEU A 140 -10.86 10.23 0.90
CA LEU A 140 -9.73 10.08 1.80
C LEU A 140 -8.50 10.88 1.32
N ASP A 141 -7.66 11.25 2.27
CA ASP A 141 -6.33 11.81 2.02
C ASP A 141 -5.36 10.65 1.70
N TYR A 142 -5.56 10.00 0.55
CA TYR A 142 -4.80 8.81 0.18
C TYR A 142 -3.46 9.13 -0.49
N THR A 143 -2.50 8.23 -0.32
CA THR A 143 -1.36 8.03 -1.23
C THR A 143 -1.31 6.57 -1.61
N ILE A 144 -1.45 6.27 -2.90
CA ILE A 144 -1.24 4.92 -3.43
C ILE A 144 0.20 4.82 -3.91
N VAL A 145 0.96 3.90 -3.31
CA VAL A 145 2.36 3.64 -3.68
C VAL A 145 2.38 2.45 -4.63
N ARG A 146 2.89 2.64 -5.84
CA ARG A 146 2.99 1.62 -6.90
C ARG A 146 4.47 1.32 -7.18
N PRO A 147 5.10 0.40 -6.43
CA PRO A 147 6.47 0.01 -6.70
C PRO A 147 6.61 -0.68 -8.05
N ASN A 148 7.74 -0.44 -8.73
CA ASN A 148 8.22 -1.26 -9.83
C ASN A 148 8.59 -2.67 -9.30
N GLU A 149 9.04 -3.56 -10.17
CA GLU A 149 9.45 -4.92 -9.78
C GLU A 149 10.33 -4.92 -8.54
N LEU A 150 9.94 -5.73 -7.55
CA LEU A 150 10.58 -5.71 -6.23
C LEU A 150 11.79 -6.64 -6.18
N LEU A 151 12.90 -6.12 -5.65
CA LEU A 151 14.11 -6.88 -5.37
C LEU A 151 14.27 -7.14 -3.87
N ASP A 152 14.85 -8.30 -3.53
CA ASP A 152 15.14 -8.72 -2.15
C ASP A 152 16.53 -8.28 -1.66
N ASP A 153 17.07 -7.22 -2.23
CA ASP A 153 18.36 -6.68 -1.85
C ASP A 153 18.21 -5.64 -0.73
N ASN A 154 19.15 -5.60 0.21
CA ASN A 154 19.16 -4.64 1.33
C ASN A 154 19.83 -3.30 0.96
N ILE A 155 20.00 -3.02 -0.33
CA ILE A 155 20.62 -1.79 -0.82
C ILE A 155 19.57 -0.68 -0.90
N MET A 156 19.87 0.48 -0.34
CA MET A 156 19.10 1.70 -0.55
C MET A 156 19.43 2.26 -1.95
N GLN A 157 18.40 2.47 -2.76
CA GLN A 157 18.51 2.99 -4.12
C GLN A 157 18.00 4.43 -4.19
N THR A 158 18.50 5.21 -5.13
CA THR A 158 17.88 6.49 -5.50
C THR A 158 16.54 6.21 -6.17
N ILE A 159 15.49 6.82 -5.64
CA ILE A 159 14.11 6.61 -6.08
C ILE A 159 13.75 7.67 -7.11
N HIS A 160 13.21 7.22 -8.25
CA HIS A 160 12.47 8.04 -9.18
C HIS A 160 10.97 7.93 -8.85
N VAL A 161 10.29 9.08 -8.69
CA VAL A 161 8.85 9.16 -8.37
C VAL A 161 8.11 9.74 -9.56
N GLN A 162 7.11 9.02 -10.07
CA GLN A 162 6.19 9.49 -11.11
C GLN A 162 4.79 9.69 -10.51
N THR A 163 4.28 10.89 -10.65
CA THR A 163 2.96 11.30 -10.08
C THR A 163 1.83 11.27 -11.11
N ASP A 164 2.15 11.31 -12.40
CA ASP A 164 1.15 11.11 -13.45
C ASP A 164 0.86 9.61 -13.61
N PRO A 165 -0.37 9.15 -13.29
CA PRO A 165 -0.72 7.74 -13.38
C PRO A 165 -0.83 7.23 -14.84
N HIS A 166 -0.86 8.12 -15.83
CA HIS A 166 -0.97 7.77 -17.25
C HIS A 166 0.37 7.86 -17.99
N GLU A 167 1.41 8.39 -17.34
CA GLU A 167 2.75 8.42 -17.91
C GLU A 167 3.36 7.02 -17.90
N GLN A 168 3.97 6.61 -19.03
CA GLN A 168 4.63 5.32 -19.12
C GLN A 168 5.72 5.20 -18.05
N ILE A 169 5.74 4.05 -17.35
CA ILE A 169 6.72 3.80 -16.29
C ILE A 169 8.15 3.85 -16.83
N VAL A 170 8.97 4.65 -16.18
CA VAL A 170 10.42 4.71 -16.40
C VAL A 170 11.18 4.20 -15.17
N GLY A 171 12.47 3.93 -15.36
CA GLY A 171 13.31 3.39 -14.30
C GLY A 171 13.24 1.85 -14.22
N GLY A 172 13.98 1.31 -13.24
CA GLY A 172 14.19 -0.12 -13.08
C GLY A 172 13.55 -0.71 -11.83
N PRO A 173 13.75 -2.03 -11.63
CA PRO A 173 13.36 -2.74 -10.42
C PRO A 173 13.89 -2.06 -9.15
N ILE A 174 13.08 -2.04 -8.10
CA ILE A 174 13.35 -1.33 -6.84
C ILE A 174 13.45 -2.29 -5.66
N THR A 175 14.39 -2.03 -4.74
CA THR A 175 14.52 -2.84 -3.53
C THR A 175 13.36 -2.58 -2.55
N ARG A 176 12.91 -3.61 -1.84
CA ARG A 176 11.92 -3.47 -0.77
C ARG A 176 12.39 -2.50 0.32
N THR A 177 13.68 -2.43 0.57
CA THR A 177 14.28 -1.47 1.52
C THR A 177 14.03 -0.03 1.09
N SER A 178 14.22 0.29 -0.20
CA SER A 178 13.93 1.63 -0.74
C SER A 178 12.44 1.97 -0.71
N VAL A 179 11.57 0.99 -1.01
CA VAL A 179 10.11 1.17 -0.88
C VAL A 179 9.71 1.42 0.56
N ALA A 180 10.28 0.66 1.52
CA ALA A 180 10.01 0.84 2.95
C ALA A 180 10.44 2.22 3.44
N GLU A 181 11.61 2.70 3.02
CA GLU A 181 12.06 4.06 3.33
C GLU A 181 11.10 5.11 2.77
N PHE A 182 10.68 4.99 1.51
CA PHE A 182 9.71 5.92 0.92
C PHE A 182 8.40 5.94 1.71
N ILE A 183 7.86 4.78 2.10
CA ILE A 183 6.65 4.67 2.92
C ILE A 183 6.88 5.29 4.31
N THR A 184 8.03 5.06 4.91
CA THR A 184 8.40 5.67 6.20
C THR A 184 8.37 7.20 6.11
N GLN A 185 8.89 7.78 5.04
CA GLN A 185 8.83 9.22 4.82
C GLN A 185 7.39 9.73 4.64
N LEU A 186 6.50 8.98 3.98
CA LEU A 186 5.07 9.32 3.88
C LEU A 186 4.36 9.30 5.25
N ILE A 187 4.77 8.40 6.16
CA ILE A 187 4.22 8.33 7.51
C ILE A 187 4.70 9.51 8.35
N LEU A 188 5.98 9.87 8.24
CA LEU A 188 6.58 10.98 8.98
C LEU A 188 6.16 12.36 8.44
N HIS A 189 5.82 12.44 7.16
CA HIS A 189 5.38 13.64 6.45
C HIS A 189 4.03 13.41 5.80
N PRO A 190 2.93 13.27 6.60
CA PRO A 190 1.64 12.78 6.12
C PRO A 190 0.96 13.69 5.09
N ASP A 191 1.38 14.93 4.96
CA ASP A 191 0.82 15.89 3.99
C ASP A 191 1.41 15.76 2.58
N THR A 192 2.35 14.81 2.37
CA THR A 192 2.97 14.61 1.06
C THR A 192 2.16 13.64 0.19
N TYR A 193 2.10 13.92 -1.11
CA TYR A 193 1.41 13.11 -2.13
C TYR A 193 -0.07 12.81 -1.81
N ILE A 194 -0.78 13.77 -1.19
CA ILE A 194 -2.22 13.65 -0.91
C ILE A 194 -3.01 13.54 -2.22
N ALA A 195 -3.97 12.62 -2.26
CA ALA A 195 -4.82 12.28 -3.39
C ALA A 195 -4.02 11.90 -4.66
N GLN A 196 -2.86 11.24 -4.47
CA GLN A 196 -2.00 10.81 -5.58
C GLN A 196 -1.78 9.30 -5.60
N SER A 197 -1.65 8.78 -6.81
CA SER A 197 -1.20 7.42 -7.12
C SER A 197 0.19 7.50 -7.74
N VAL A 198 1.22 7.25 -6.93
CA VAL A 198 2.61 7.46 -7.32
C VAL A 198 3.31 6.16 -7.67
N ALA A 199 3.95 6.11 -8.84
CA ALA A 199 4.86 5.01 -9.17
C ALA A 199 6.25 5.34 -8.64
N ILE A 200 6.92 4.32 -8.10
CA ILE A 200 8.30 4.44 -7.62
C ILE A 200 9.18 3.37 -8.26
N SER A 201 10.31 3.80 -8.78
CA SER A 201 11.29 2.97 -9.49
C SER A 201 12.70 3.31 -9.04
N LYS A 202 13.66 2.43 -9.29
CA LYS A 202 15.07 2.80 -9.26
C LYS A 202 15.32 3.82 -10.37
N GLN A 203 15.98 4.91 -10.04
CA GLN A 203 16.47 5.91 -11.00
C GLN A 203 17.50 5.31 -11.96
#